data_b234f97b8bf4dbb470b1872c0d09fc85
#
_entry.id   b234f97b8bf4dbb470b1872c0d09fc85
#
_cell.length_a   1.000
_cell.length_b   1.000
_cell.length_c   1.000
_cell.angle_alpha   90.00
_cell.angle_beta   90.00
_cell.angle_gamma   90.00
#
_symmetry.space_group_name_H-M   'P 1'
#
loop_
_entity.id
_entity.type
_entity.pdbx_description
1 polymer ?
#
loop_
_entity_poly.entity_id
_entity_poly.type
_entity_poly.pdbx_seq_one_letter_code
_entity_poly.pdbx_strand_id
1 'polypeptide(L)'
;MKNIAYVLSLLMLTLMTACSDRKEYVIAMSQCSEDIWREKLNTEMLAGTYLYDNVTLRVASANDDNVRQTEQINGFVNDGVDILIVAPNQMNTVTPAIENAYNKGIPVILFDRKTGSDKYTAFIGADNVKMGRTMGEYIASRLGGKGRVLEITGLKGSSPAIERHQGFADALKHYPGIELVAVSSGTWM
;
A
#
# COMPACT_ATOMS: atom_id res chain seq x y z
N MET A 1 -4.18 -39.19 -53.69
CA MET A 1 -2.99 -38.81 -52.92
C MET A 1 -2.85 -37.30 -52.73
N LYS A 2 -2.99 -36.47 -53.81
CA LYS A 2 -2.89 -34.96 -53.66
C LYS A 2 -3.89 -34.37 -52.69
N ASN A 3 -5.15 -34.83 -52.67
CA ASN A 3 -6.18 -34.29 -51.77
C ASN A 3 -5.94 -34.59 -50.29
N ILE A 4 -5.30 -35.74 -49.97
CA ILE A 4 -4.94 -36.09 -48.59
C ILE A 4 -3.81 -35.18 -48.07
N ALA A 5 -2.86 -34.81 -48.93
CA ALA A 5 -1.79 -33.89 -48.59
C ALA A 5 -2.33 -32.49 -48.26
N TYR A 6 -3.34 -31.99 -49.01
CA TYR A 6 -3.98 -30.72 -48.73
C TYR A 6 -4.77 -30.73 -47.41
N VAL A 7 -5.46 -31.81 -47.12
CA VAL A 7 -6.22 -31.97 -45.86
C VAL A 7 -5.27 -32.02 -44.65
N LEU A 8 -4.15 -32.77 -44.78
CA LEU A 8 -3.12 -32.83 -43.74
C LEU A 8 -2.41 -31.50 -43.56
N SER A 9 -2.11 -30.74 -44.64
CA SER A 9 -1.53 -29.41 -44.58
C SER A 9 -2.49 -28.40 -43.91
N LEU A 10 -3.79 -28.47 -44.22
CA LEU A 10 -4.80 -27.60 -43.60
C LEU A 10 -4.97 -27.93 -42.11
N LEU A 11 -4.94 -29.20 -41.74
CA LEU A 11 -5.01 -29.65 -40.35
C LEU A 11 -3.79 -29.23 -39.54
N MET A 12 -2.60 -29.22 -40.15
CA MET A 12 -1.37 -28.78 -39.53
C MET A 12 -1.33 -27.25 -39.34
N LEU A 13 -1.94 -26.50 -40.26
CA LEU A 13 -2.04 -25.04 -40.16
C LEU A 13 -2.99 -24.61 -39.01
N THR A 14 -4.06 -25.37 -38.76
CA THR A 14 -5.02 -25.10 -37.66
C THR A 14 -4.44 -25.47 -36.30
N LEU A 15 -3.49 -26.37 -36.21
CA LEU A 15 -2.79 -26.71 -34.96
C LEU A 15 -1.79 -25.65 -34.51
N MET A 16 -1.30 -24.78 -35.42
CA MET A 16 -0.37 -23.71 -35.08
C MET A 16 -1.04 -22.47 -34.47
N THR A 17 -2.37 -22.34 -34.54
CA THR A 17 -3.10 -21.20 -33.95
C THR A 17 -3.60 -21.47 -32.52
N ALA A 18 -3.31 -22.62 -31.95
CA ALA A 18 -3.70 -22.99 -30.58
C ALA A 18 -2.66 -22.61 -29.53
N CYS A 19 -1.73 -21.71 -29.81
CA CYS A 19 -1.00 -20.99 -28.77
C CYS A 19 -2.00 -20.00 -28.16
N SER A 20 -2.70 -20.41 -27.13
CA SER A 20 -3.45 -19.49 -26.28
C SER A 20 -2.43 -18.54 -25.65
N ASP A 21 -2.40 -17.30 -26.12
CA ASP A 21 -1.65 -16.23 -25.47
C ASP A 21 -2.18 -16.16 -24.03
N ARG A 22 -1.44 -16.75 -23.10
CA ARG A 22 -1.75 -16.66 -21.69
C ARG A 22 -1.56 -15.22 -21.30
N LYS A 23 -2.61 -14.56 -20.82
CA LYS A 23 -2.51 -13.17 -20.39
C LYS A 23 -1.43 -13.05 -19.32
N GLU A 24 -0.43 -12.22 -19.57
CA GLU A 24 0.55 -11.80 -18.58
C GLU A 24 -0.06 -10.72 -17.69
N TYR A 25 0.12 -10.85 -16.40
CA TYR A 25 -0.32 -9.87 -15.42
C TYR A 25 0.87 -9.16 -14.79
N VAL A 26 0.81 -7.85 -14.75
CA VAL A 26 1.83 -7.02 -14.11
C VAL A 26 1.26 -6.41 -12.84
N ILE A 27 1.80 -6.81 -11.70
CA ILE A 27 1.54 -6.19 -10.41
C ILE A 27 2.65 -5.18 -10.14
N ALA A 28 2.29 -3.93 -9.89
CA ALA A 28 3.25 -2.91 -9.49
C ALA A 28 3.08 -2.55 -8.03
N MET A 29 4.19 -2.30 -7.33
CA MET A 29 4.20 -1.82 -5.96
C MET A 29 5.07 -0.58 -5.84
N SER A 30 4.49 0.52 -5.31
CA SER A 30 5.22 1.72 -4.90
C SER A 30 5.31 1.78 -3.37
N GLN A 31 6.53 1.60 -2.86
CA GLN A 31 6.87 1.68 -1.44
C GLN A 31 7.25 3.11 -1.06
N CYS A 32 6.84 3.57 0.12
CA CYS A 32 7.21 4.90 0.61
C CYS A 32 8.69 5.02 1.00
N SER A 33 9.28 3.96 1.56
CA SER A 33 10.66 3.95 2.09
C SER A 33 11.33 2.61 1.85
N GLU A 34 12.62 2.54 2.18
CA GLU A 34 13.39 1.31 2.27
C GLU A 34 13.80 1.09 3.72
N ASP A 35 13.41 -0.05 4.26
CA ASP A 35 13.79 -0.54 5.59
C ASP A 35 13.71 -2.07 5.60
N ILE A 36 14.26 -2.70 6.63
CA ILE A 36 14.34 -4.16 6.74
C ILE A 36 12.95 -4.84 6.70
N TRP A 37 11.92 -4.16 7.21
CA TRP A 37 10.56 -4.68 7.19
C TRP A 37 9.99 -4.67 5.76
N ARG A 38 10.23 -3.59 5.00
CA ARG A 38 9.78 -3.45 3.61
C ARG A 38 10.56 -4.36 2.66
N GLU A 39 11.84 -4.53 2.92
CA GLU A 39 12.67 -5.50 2.18
C GLU A 39 12.15 -6.94 2.37
N LYS A 40 11.79 -7.29 3.61
CA LYS A 40 11.13 -8.58 3.89
C LYS A 40 9.82 -8.73 3.16
N LEU A 41 8.97 -7.71 3.16
CA LEU A 41 7.71 -7.70 2.42
C LEU A 41 7.93 -7.91 0.91
N ASN A 42 8.87 -7.18 0.31
CA ASN A 42 9.20 -7.31 -1.11
C ASN A 42 9.63 -8.73 -1.46
N THR A 43 10.45 -9.33 -0.60
CA THR A 43 10.91 -10.72 -0.75
C THR A 43 9.75 -11.70 -0.71
N GLU A 44 8.83 -11.56 0.24
CA GLU A 44 7.67 -12.43 0.38
C GLU A 44 6.68 -12.27 -0.80
N MET A 45 6.46 -11.03 -1.26
CA MET A 45 5.63 -10.77 -2.43
C MET A 45 6.24 -11.38 -3.69
N LEU A 46 7.56 -11.23 -3.89
CA LEU A 46 8.26 -11.84 -5.01
C LEU A 46 8.16 -13.37 -4.95
N ALA A 47 8.36 -13.96 -3.77
CA ALA A 47 8.21 -15.41 -3.58
C ALA A 47 6.79 -15.88 -3.95
N GLY A 48 5.77 -15.09 -3.64
CA GLY A 48 4.38 -15.37 -4.01
C GLY A 48 4.15 -15.43 -5.52
N THR A 49 4.89 -14.66 -6.32
CA THR A 49 4.75 -14.70 -7.79
C THR A 49 5.26 -15.99 -8.40
N TYR A 50 6.19 -16.69 -7.77
CA TYR A 50 6.71 -17.98 -8.27
C TYR A 50 5.65 -19.10 -8.33
N LEU A 51 4.50 -18.88 -7.70
CA LEU A 51 3.37 -19.81 -7.80
C LEU A 51 2.56 -19.65 -9.11
N TYR A 52 2.87 -18.62 -9.90
CA TYR A 52 2.13 -18.23 -11.10
C TYR A 52 3.07 -17.91 -12.26
N ASP A 53 3.02 -18.68 -13.33
CA ASP A 53 3.91 -18.53 -14.48
C ASP A 53 3.66 -17.24 -15.30
N ASN A 54 2.52 -16.58 -15.07
CA ASN A 54 2.08 -15.44 -15.85
C ASN A 54 1.88 -14.18 -15.00
N VAL A 55 2.57 -14.06 -13.86
CA VAL A 55 2.55 -12.89 -12.98
C VAL A 55 3.94 -12.32 -12.81
N THR A 56 4.07 -11.04 -13.08
CA THR A 56 5.31 -10.27 -12.84
C THR A 56 5.07 -9.22 -11.75
N LEU A 57 5.97 -9.13 -10.77
CA LEU A 57 5.98 -8.10 -9.74
C LEU A 57 7.05 -7.06 -10.06
N ARG A 58 6.65 -5.78 -10.11
CA ARG A 58 7.53 -4.62 -10.23
C ARG A 58 7.47 -3.82 -8.94
N VAL A 59 8.60 -3.65 -8.26
CA VAL A 59 8.69 -2.88 -7.01
C VAL A 59 9.53 -1.63 -7.24
N ALA A 60 9.04 -0.49 -6.73
CA ALA A 60 9.79 0.76 -6.68
C ALA A 60 9.72 1.36 -5.28
N SER A 61 10.83 1.90 -4.79
CA SER A 61 10.90 2.60 -3.51
C SER A 61 11.07 4.10 -3.74
N ALA A 62 10.29 4.88 -3.01
CA ALA A 62 10.34 6.33 -3.06
C ALA A 62 11.40 6.93 -2.14
N ASN A 63 11.96 6.16 -1.19
CA ASN A 63 12.96 6.64 -0.23
C ASN A 63 12.50 7.92 0.49
N ASP A 64 11.27 7.90 1.01
CA ASP A 64 10.60 9.00 1.71
C ASP A 64 10.36 10.28 0.87
N ASP A 65 10.54 10.20 -0.45
CA ASP A 65 10.30 11.30 -1.38
C ASP A 65 8.90 11.19 -2.03
N ASN A 66 8.04 12.16 -1.73
CA ASN A 66 6.67 12.20 -2.26
C ASN A 66 6.62 12.47 -3.77
N VAL A 67 7.55 13.26 -4.30
CA VAL A 67 7.62 13.58 -5.74
C VAL A 67 7.97 12.31 -6.49
N ARG A 68 9.04 11.64 -6.04
CA ARG A 68 9.46 10.35 -6.59
C ARG A 68 8.33 9.32 -6.53
N GLN A 69 7.60 9.24 -5.40
CA GLN A 69 6.49 8.29 -5.30
C GLN A 69 5.37 8.60 -6.30
N THR A 70 5.03 9.88 -6.45
CA THR A 70 4.04 10.34 -7.43
C THR A 70 4.45 9.97 -8.87
N GLU A 71 5.72 10.18 -9.22
CA GLU A 71 6.28 9.83 -10.53
C GLU A 71 6.24 8.31 -10.77
N GLN A 72 6.60 7.51 -9.78
CA GLN A 72 6.53 6.04 -9.86
C GLN A 72 5.09 5.55 -10.10
N ILE A 73 4.13 6.05 -9.33
CA ILE A 73 2.72 5.69 -9.48
C ILE A 73 2.23 6.06 -10.89
N ASN A 74 2.51 7.28 -11.35
CA ASN A 74 2.11 7.72 -12.69
C ASN A 74 2.80 6.91 -13.79
N GLY A 75 4.05 6.53 -13.61
CA GLY A 75 4.79 5.64 -14.51
C GLY A 75 4.10 4.29 -14.64
N PHE A 76 3.76 3.63 -13.53
CA PHE A 76 3.03 2.37 -13.53
C PHE A 76 1.66 2.47 -14.19
N VAL A 77 0.95 3.58 -13.94
CA VAL A 77 -0.34 3.86 -14.59
C VAL A 77 -0.20 3.99 -16.11
N ASN A 78 0.84 4.67 -16.58
CA ASN A 78 1.10 4.84 -18.01
C ASN A 78 1.57 3.54 -18.68
N ASP A 79 2.27 2.69 -17.95
CA ASP A 79 2.69 1.35 -18.40
C ASP A 79 1.51 0.36 -18.48
N GLY A 80 0.34 0.72 -17.94
CA GLY A 80 -0.86 -0.10 -18.00
C GLY A 80 -0.79 -1.35 -17.11
N VAL A 81 -0.27 -1.23 -15.90
CA VAL A 81 -0.21 -2.36 -14.94
C VAL A 81 -1.61 -2.87 -14.59
N ASP A 82 -1.74 -4.17 -14.33
CA ASP A 82 -3.02 -4.80 -14.02
C ASP A 82 -3.48 -4.57 -12.57
N ILE A 83 -2.53 -4.39 -11.64
CA ILE A 83 -2.79 -4.09 -10.22
C ILE A 83 -1.71 -3.13 -9.72
N LEU A 84 -2.14 -2.14 -8.95
CA LEU A 84 -1.24 -1.22 -8.27
C LEU A 84 -1.36 -1.38 -6.75
N ILE A 85 -0.24 -1.71 -6.10
CA ILE A 85 -0.13 -1.75 -4.64
C ILE A 85 0.65 -0.51 -4.21
N VAL A 86 0.16 0.24 -3.24
CA VAL A 86 0.82 1.45 -2.75
C VAL A 86 0.88 1.46 -1.23
N ALA A 87 2.08 1.73 -0.70
CA ALA A 87 2.27 2.17 0.67
C ALA A 87 2.54 3.69 0.66
N PRO A 88 1.52 4.55 0.84
CA PRO A 88 1.69 5.99 0.68
C PRO A 88 2.68 6.58 1.69
N ASN A 89 3.59 7.45 1.24
CA ASN A 89 4.52 8.12 2.15
C ASN A 89 3.78 9.14 3.04
N GLN A 90 3.10 10.07 2.41
CA GLN A 90 2.23 11.03 3.11
C GLN A 90 0.79 10.93 2.58
N MET A 91 -0.15 10.99 3.52
CA MET A 91 -1.56 10.72 3.27
C MET A 91 -2.15 11.54 2.12
N ASN A 92 -1.88 12.86 2.09
CA ASN A 92 -2.53 13.75 1.12
C ASN A 92 -1.70 13.98 -0.15
N THR A 93 -0.39 13.95 -0.06
CA THR A 93 0.50 14.37 -1.16
C THR A 93 0.44 13.43 -2.35
N VAL A 94 0.36 12.12 -2.11
CA VAL A 94 0.33 11.09 -3.18
C VAL A 94 -1.09 10.68 -3.58
N THR A 95 -2.11 11.15 -2.86
CA THR A 95 -3.52 10.84 -3.12
C THR A 95 -3.93 11.11 -4.57
N PRO A 96 -3.59 12.26 -5.21
CA PRO A 96 -4.02 12.52 -6.59
C PRO A 96 -3.52 11.49 -7.61
N ALA A 97 -2.29 10.99 -7.45
CA ALA A 97 -1.75 9.96 -8.33
C ALA A 97 -2.46 8.60 -8.15
N ILE A 98 -2.80 8.26 -6.90
CA ILE A 98 -3.54 7.05 -6.55
C ILE A 98 -4.98 7.11 -7.11
N GLU A 99 -5.65 8.25 -6.94
CA GLU A 99 -6.98 8.47 -7.52
C GLU A 99 -6.98 8.38 -9.05
N ASN A 100 -5.93 8.90 -9.71
CA ASN A 100 -5.76 8.78 -11.15
C ASN A 100 -5.69 7.32 -11.59
N ALA A 101 -4.92 6.48 -10.87
CA ALA A 101 -4.86 5.04 -11.14
C ALA A 101 -6.24 4.38 -11.00
N TYR A 102 -6.93 4.64 -9.89
CA TYR A 102 -8.26 4.10 -9.62
C TYR A 102 -9.29 4.54 -10.67
N ASN A 103 -9.30 5.83 -11.03
CA ASN A 103 -10.22 6.38 -12.03
C ASN A 103 -9.96 5.82 -13.44
N LYS A 104 -8.75 5.36 -13.74
CA LYS A 104 -8.42 4.65 -14.98
C LYS A 104 -8.80 3.15 -14.94
N GLY A 105 -9.41 2.69 -13.87
CA GLY A 105 -9.88 1.32 -13.72
C GLY A 105 -8.79 0.33 -13.27
N ILE A 106 -7.61 0.81 -12.85
CA ILE A 106 -6.58 -0.04 -12.26
C ILE A 106 -6.99 -0.36 -10.81
N PRO A 107 -7.15 -1.63 -10.42
CA PRO A 107 -7.37 -2.01 -9.03
C PRO A 107 -6.22 -1.51 -8.16
N VAL A 108 -6.55 -0.73 -7.11
CA VAL A 108 -5.58 -0.16 -6.18
C VAL A 108 -5.70 -0.83 -4.83
N ILE A 109 -4.60 -1.37 -4.33
CA ILE A 109 -4.49 -1.92 -2.98
C ILE A 109 -3.60 -1.00 -2.16
N LEU A 110 -4.16 -0.39 -1.12
CA LEU A 110 -3.38 0.34 -0.14
C LEU A 110 -2.81 -0.63 0.88
N PHE A 111 -1.53 -0.48 1.19
CA PHE A 111 -0.82 -1.33 2.14
C PHE A 111 -0.17 -0.51 3.25
N ASP A 112 -0.32 -0.97 4.52
CA ASP A 112 0.24 -0.33 5.73
C ASP A 112 -0.31 1.09 6.00
N ARG A 113 -0.35 1.96 4.99
CA ARG A 113 -0.75 3.36 5.09
C ARG A 113 -1.94 3.66 4.17
N LYS A 114 -2.75 4.66 4.55
CA LYS A 114 -3.93 5.11 3.79
C LYS A 114 -3.67 6.42 3.07
N THR A 115 -4.52 6.71 2.10
CA THR A 115 -4.66 8.01 1.44
C THR A 115 -5.71 8.88 2.14
N GLY A 116 -5.83 10.14 1.72
CA GLY A 116 -6.91 11.04 2.10
C GLY A 116 -8.22 10.83 1.33
N SER A 117 -8.36 9.72 0.59
CA SER A 117 -9.47 9.40 -0.30
C SER A 117 -9.94 7.97 -0.08
N ASP A 118 -11.16 7.67 -0.50
CA ASP A 118 -11.76 6.33 -0.53
C ASP A 118 -11.65 5.64 -1.90
N LYS A 119 -10.95 6.27 -2.86
CA LYS A 119 -10.73 5.72 -4.19
C LYS A 119 -9.60 4.69 -4.19
N TYR A 120 -9.89 3.52 -3.68
CA TYR A 120 -9.06 2.33 -3.72
C TYR A 120 -9.94 1.07 -3.65
N THR A 121 -9.39 -0.05 -4.08
CA THR A 121 -10.12 -1.33 -4.12
C THR A 121 -10.11 -2.04 -2.77
N ALA A 122 -8.96 -2.01 -2.08
CA ALA A 122 -8.78 -2.67 -0.80
C ALA A 122 -7.70 -1.98 0.03
N PHE A 123 -7.80 -2.11 1.36
CA PHE A 123 -6.75 -1.72 2.31
C PHE A 123 -6.32 -2.91 3.15
N ILE A 124 -5.02 -3.10 3.24
CA ILE A 124 -4.37 -4.11 4.09
C ILE A 124 -3.47 -3.38 5.08
N GLY A 125 -3.86 -3.36 6.34
CA GLY A 125 -3.11 -2.67 7.37
C GLY A 125 -3.77 -2.74 8.74
N ALA A 126 -3.19 -2.03 9.71
CA ALA A 126 -3.69 -2.00 11.08
C ALA A 126 -4.77 -0.94 11.29
N ASP A 127 -5.63 -1.13 12.29
CA ASP A 127 -6.52 -0.11 12.82
C ASP A 127 -5.72 0.82 13.75
N ASN A 128 -5.14 1.86 13.17
CA ASN A 128 -4.27 2.79 13.89
C ASN A 128 -5.03 3.67 14.88
N VAL A 129 -6.32 3.99 14.63
CA VAL A 129 -7.14 4.72 15.60
C VAL A 129 -7.34 3.86 16.86
N LYS A 130 -7.67 2.58 16.69
CA LYS A 130 -7.80 1.65 17.81
C LYS A 130 -6.49 1.49 18.57
N MET A 131 -5.35 1.40 17.87
CA MET A 131 -4.03 1.34 18.51
C MET A 131 -3.78 2.57 19.39
N GLY A 132 -4.01 3.77 18.87
CA GLY A 132 -3.87 5.02 19.61
C GLY A 132 -4.78 5.07 20.84
N ARG A 133 -6.05 4.70 20.67
CA ARG A 133 -7.03 4.64 21.76
C ARG A 133 -6.60 3.69 22.86
N THR A 134 -6.21 2.47 22.51
CA THR A 134 -5.74 1.46 23.47
C THR A 134 -4.54 1.97 24.27
N MET A 135 -3.62 2.67 23.62
CA MET A 135 -2.46 3.25 24.31
C MET A 135 -2.86 4.40 25.24
N GLY A 136 -3.79 5.26 24.83
CA GLY A 136 -4.32 6.34 25.69
C GLY A 136 -5.01 5.79 26.94
N GLU A 137 -5.87 4.79 26.80
CA GLU A 137 -6.55 4.10 27.90
C GLU A 137 -5.54 3.41 28.84
N TYR A 138 -4.53 2.74 28.26
CA TYR A 138 -3.48 2.08 29.05
C TYR A 138 -2.70 3.09 29.89
N ILE A 139 -2.23 4.19 29.30
CA ILE A 139 -1.48 5.24 30.01
C ILE A 139 -2.36 5.87 31.09
N ALA A 140 -3.63 6.19 30.77
CA ALA A 140 -4.56 6.73 31.76
C ALA A 140 -4.76 5.80 32.95
N SER A 141 -4.92 4.51 32.71
CA SER A 141 -5.00 3.50 33.77
C SER A 141 -3.73 3.45 34.62
N ARG A 142 -2.56 3.46 33.99
CA ARG A 142 -1.26 3.41 34.70
C ARG A 142 -0.99 4.63 35.56
N LEU A 143 -1.51 5.79 35.16
CA LEU A 143 -1.41 7.06 35.90
C LEU A 143 -2.56 7.25 36.92
N GLY A 144 -3.48 6.31 37.04
CA GLY A 144 -4.65 6.48 37.91
C GLY A 144 -5.55 7.64 37.49
N GLY A 145 -5.61 7.95 36.19
CA GLY A 145 -6.45 9.01 35.61
C GLY A 145 -5.94 10.43 35.82
N LYS A 146 -4.73 10.63 36.31
CA LYS A 146 -4.16 11.97 36.59
C LYS A 146 -2.67 12.04 36.35
N GLY A 147 -2.20 13.02 35.58
CA GLY A 147 -0.77 13.21 35.31
C GLY A 147 -0.51 14.01 34.07
N ARG A 148 0.78 14.06 33.69
CA ARG A 148 1.25 14.78 32.49
C ARG A 148 1.88 13.81 31.52
N VAL A 149 1.53 13.91 30.25
CA VAL A 149 1.95 13.00 29.18
C VAL A 149 2.56 13.81 28.04
N LEU A 150 3.64 13.33 27.47
CA LEU A 150 4.24 13.80 26.23
C LEU A 150 4.04 12.71 25.17
N GLU A 151 3.59 13.09 23.98
CA GLU A 151 3.44 12.19 22.84
C GLU A 151 4.55 12.43 21.82
N ILE A 152 5.21 11.34 21.39
CA ILE A 152 6.12 11.35 20.25
C ILE A 152 5.42 10.55 19.14
N THR A 153 4.93 11.27 18.12
CA THR A 153 4.28 10.66 16.95
C THR A 153 5.32 10.15 15.94
N GLY A 154 4.88 9.35 14.98
CA GLY A 154 5.71 8.96 13.84
C GLY A 154 5.86 10.07 12.81
N LEU A 155 6.19 9.68 11.55
CA LEU A 155 6.38 10.61 10.44
C LEU A 155 5.16 11.51 10.23
N LYS A 156 5.40 12.82 10.29
CA LYS A 156 4.35 13.82 10.09
C LYS A 156 3.72 13.67 8.70
N GLY A 157 2.38 13.66 8.67
CA GLY A 157 1.61 13.52 7.43
C GLY A 157 1.36 12.08 6.99
N SER A 158 1.95 11.07 7.63
CA SER A 158 1.59 9.67 7.38
C SER A 158 0.29 9.30 8.09
N SER A 159 -0.55 8.49 7.44
CA SER A 159 -1.83 8.07 8.02
C SER A 159 -1.70 7.36 9.37
N PRO A 160 -0.71 6.47 9.63
CA PRO A 160 -0.58 5.84 10.93
C PRO A 160 -0.27 6.85 12.05
N ALA A 161 0.54 7.88 11.80
CA ALA A 161 0.84 8.89 12.79
C ALA A 161 -0.40 9.73 13.12
N ILE A 162 -1.15 10.15 12.11
CA ILE A 162 -2.39 10.92 12.25
C ILE A 162 -3.45 10.11 13.01
N GLU A 163 -3.71 8.88 12.59
CA GLU A 163 -4.75 8.03 13.16
C GLU A 163 -4.42 7.59 14.59
N ARG A 164 -3.16 7.27 14.91
CA ARG A 164 -2.73 6.93 16.28
C ARG A 164 -2.87 8.13 17.21
N HIS A 165 -2.43 9.31 16.77
CA HIS A 165 -2.61 10.53 17.53
C HIS A 165 -4.10 10.82 17.80
N GLN A 166 -4.96 10.70 16.79
CA GLN A 166 -6.39 10.90 16.94
C GLN A 166 -6.98 9.95 17.99
N GLY A 167 -6.71 8.65 17.86
CA GLY A 167 -7.21 7.65 18.81
C GLY A 167 -6.71 7.88 20.22
N PHE A 168 -5.44 8.26 20.39
CA PHE A 168 -4.82 8.60 21.66
C PHE A 168 -5.48 9.84 22.30
N ALA A 169 -5.58 10.92 21.55
CA ALA A 169 -6.22 12.16 22.03
C ALA A 169 -7.69 11.96 22.39
N ASP A 170 -8.43 11.19 21.60
CA ASP A 170 -9.82 10.85 21.87
C ASP A 170 -9.99 10.05 23.17
N ALA A 171 -9.09 9.11 23.43
CA ALA A 171 -9.08 8.38 24.70
C ALA A 171 -8.86 9.30 25.90
N LEU A 172 -7.90 10.22 25.82
CA LEU A 172 -7.57 11.14 26.90
C LEU A 172 -8.71 12.11 27.26
N LYS A 173 -9.64 12.40 26.35
CA LYS A 173 -10.85 13.21 26.65
C LYS A 173 -11.68 12.63 27.78
N HIS A 174 -11.63 11.34 28.01
CA HIS A 174 -12.33 10.67 29.12
C HIS A 174 -11.60 10.76 30.46
N TYR A 175 -10.40 11.33 30.48
CA TYR A 175 -9.53 11.43 31.65
C TYR A 175 -9.09 12.89 31.87
N PRO A 176 -9.96 13.76 32.34
CA PRO A 176 -9.68 15.22 32.44
C PRO A 176 -8.56 15.56 33.41
N GLY A 177 -8.11 14.63 34.24
CA GLY A 177 -6.93 14.78 35.10
C GLY A 177 -5.61 14.53 34.40
N ILE A 178 -5.61 14.11 33.13
CA ILE A 178 -4.40 13.91 32.34
C ILE A 178 -4.21 15.07 31.38
N GLU A 179 -3.03 15.70 31.46
CA GLU A 179 -2.62 16.78 30.58
C GLU A 179 -1.68 16.26 29.50
N LEU A 180 -2.03 16.41 28.23
CA LEU A 180 -1.12 16.21 27.09
C LEU A 180 -0.29 17.49 26.92
N VAL A 181 0.91 17.52 27.49
CA VAL A 181 1.74 18.74 27.62
C VAL A 181 2.48 19.11 26.33
N ALA A 182 2.77 18.12 25.49
CA ALA A 182 3.39 18.35 24.20
C ALA A 182 3.17 17.16 23.26
N VAL A 183 3.13 17.48 21.96
CA VAL A 183 3.16 16.50 20.86
C VAL A 183 4.36 16.84 20.00
N SER A 184 5.30 15.92 19.87
CA SER A 184 6.47 16.04 19.01
C SER A 184 6.44 14.99 17.91
N SER A 185 6.96 15.34 16.74
CA SER A 185 7.09 14.37 15.66
C SER A 185 8.49 13.74 15.70
N GLY A 186 8.54 12.44 15.83
CA GLY A 186 9.70 11.61 15.49
C GLY A 186 9.65 11.20 14.03
N THR A 187 10.72 10.60 13.56
CA THR A 187 10.71 9.83 12.31
C THR A 187 10.46 8.36 12.64
N TRP A 188 10.28 7.52 11.61
CA TRP A 188 10.19 6.07 11.83
C TRP A 188 11.55 5.40 12.06
N MET A 189 12.60 6.21 12.14
CA MET A 189 13.97 5.75 12.42
C MET A 189 14.31 5.85 13.90
#